data_72f62f0616306b9b3440814e8b9fe498
#
_entry.id   72f62f0616306b9b3440814e8b9fe498
#
_cell.length_a   1.000
_cell.length_b   1.000
_cell.length_c   1.000
_cell.angle_alpha   90.00
_cell.angle_beta   90.00
_cell.angle_gamma   90.00
#
_symmetry.space_group_name_H-M   'P 1'
#
loop_
_entity.id
_entity.type
_entity.pdbx_description
1 polymer ?
#
loop_
_entity_poly.entity_id
_entity_poly.type
_entity_poly.pdbx_seq_one_letter_code
_entity_poly.pdbx_strand_id
1 'polypeptide(L)'
;GNALTYLPEGVKMNYRYRINYSKNEGMRYTSNLDIHKMWERTFRRAKLPLAYSQGFHPQPKIQQASPLPLGFLSDYEIVDFFLEQDMDLLSLTTKLTNSLPSGISINSITQINLSEPALQTQTIASEYYVFFLEEFDSNKIIESIHDLKSKETVIRVRRGKSYDLRPLILDLEIIIEDPCYIKMILKSKDGA
;
A
#
# COMPACT_ATOMS: atom_id res chain seq x y z
N GLY A 1 38.48 3.38 18.82
CA GLY A 1 37.66 3.33 19.99
C GLY A 1 36.24 3.06 19.64
N ASN A 2 35.74 1.83 19.90
CA ASN A 2 34.33 1.47 19.69
C ASN A 2 33.51 2.21 20.77
N ALA A 3 32.72 3.18 20.37
CA ALA A 3 31.70 3.76 21.23
C ALA A 3 30.54 2.70 21.33
N LEU A 4 30.63 1.86 22.35
CA LEU A 4 29.50 1.09 22.84
C LEU A 4 28.44 2.10 23.33
N THR A 5 27.40 2.31 22.54
CA THR A 5 26.25 3.12 22.95
C THR A 5 25.55 2.37 24.08
N TYR A 6 25.70 2.85 25.30
CA TYR A 6 25.02 2.33 26.50
C TYR A 6 23.53 2.65 26.34
N LEU A 7 22.72 1.64 25.93
CA LEU A 7 21.27 1.77 25.95
C LEU A 7 20.79 1.58 27.40
N PRO A 8 19.90 2.44 27.91
CA PRO A 8 19.32 2.25 29.24
C PRO A 8 18.56 0.91 29.29
N GLU A 9 18.73 0.18 30.42
CA GLU A 9 17.98 -1.06 30.67
C GLU A 9 16.48 -0.82 30.52
N GLY A 10 15.82 -1.60 29.63
CA GLY A 10 14.37 -1.53 29.42
C GLY A 10 13.93 -0.92 28.08
N VAL A 11 14.83 -0.38 27.26
CA VAL A 11 14.47 0.06 25.91
C VAL A 11 14.42 -1.16 24.99
N LYS A 12 13.22 -1.68 24.71
CA LYS A 12 13.03 -2.71 23.68
C LYS A 12 13.38 -2.10 22.32
N MET A 13 14.47 -2.54 21.72
CA MET A 13 14.76 -2.21 20.31
C MET A 13 13.74 -2.91 19.43
N ASN A 14 13.13 -2.16 18.52
CA ASN A 14 12.32 -2.73 17.47
C ASN A 14 13.10 -2.68 16.15
N TYR A 15 12.79 -3.59 15.26
CA TYR A 15 13.32 -3.66 13.91
C TYR A 15 12.19 -3.51 12.93
N ARG A 16 12.27 -2.57 11.99
CA ARG A 16 11.23 -2.25 11.03
C ARG A 16 11.56 -2.90 9.69
N TYR A 17 10.61 -3.63 9.17
CA TYR A 17 10.70 -4.27 7.86
C TYR A 17 9.57 -3.80 6.97
N ARG A 18 9.86 -3.65 5.69
CA ARG A 18 8.91 -3.27 4.65
C ARG A 18 8.76 -4.41 3.67
N ILE A 19 7.51 -4.80 3.43
CA ILE A 19 7.14 -5.74 2.38
C ILE A 19 6.51 -4.94 1.25
N ASN A 20 7.01 -5.17 0.04
CA ASN A 20 6.31 -4.88 -1.18
C ASN A 20 5.61 -6.15 -1.64
N TYR A 21 4.33 -6.07 -1.97
CA TYR A 21 3.53 -7.23 -2.33
C TYR A 21 2.48 -6.91 -3.38
N SER A 22 2.01 -7.94 -4.09
CA SER A 22 0.88 -7.87 -5.01
C SER A 22 -0.36 -8.50 -4.41
N LYS A 23 -1.53 -7.94 -4.77
CA LYS A 23 -2.87 -8.42 -4.45
C LYS A 23 -3.54 -8.89 -5.73
N ASN A 24 -3.65 -10.20 -5.92
CA ASN A 24 -4.15 -10.85 -7.12
C ASN A 24 -5.63 -11.23 -7.00
N GLU A 25 -6.19 -11.81 -8.06
CA GLU A 25 -7.62 -12.16 -8.20
C GLU A 25 -8.19 -12.90 -6.97
N GLY A 26 -7.45 -13.83 -6.38
CA GLY A 26 -7.89 -14.57 -5.19
C GLY A 26 -8.23 -13.70 -3.97
N MET A 27 -7.72 -12.46 -3.93
CA MET A 27 -7.96 -11.48 -2.86
C MET A 27 -8.70 -10.23 -3.34
N ARG A 28 -9.23 -10.22 -4.57
CA ARG A 28 -9.88 -9.06 -5.19
C ARG A 28 -10.95 -8.41 -4.30
N TYR A 29 -11.80 -9.23 -3.71
CA TYR A 29 -12.92 -8.77 -2.88
C TYR A 29 -12.60 -8.74 -1.38
N THR A 30 -11.32 -8.64 -1.02
CA THR A 30 -10.89 -8.48 0.37
C THR A 30 -10.78 -7.00 0.69
N SER A 31 -11.43 -6.58 1.77
CA SER A 31 -11.40 -5.19 2.24
C SER A 31 -10.03 -4.80 2.82
N ASN A 32 -9.77 -3.50 2.95
CA ASN A 32 -8.52 -3.02 3.57
C ASN A 32 -8.36 -3.51 5.02
N LEU A 33 -9.45 -3.57 5.80
CA LEU A 33 -9.40 -4.10 7.17
C LEU A 33 -9.09 -5.60 7.20
N ASP A 34 -9.60 -6.35 6.22
CA ASP A 34 -9.34 -7.78 6.12
C ASP A 34 -7.90 -8.05 5.65
N ILE A 35 -7.34 -7.21 4.79
CA ILE A 35 -5.91 -7.24 4.43
C ILE A 35 -5.04 -7.01 5.66
N HIS A 36 -5.38 -6.05 6.53
CA HIS A 36 -4.66 -5.85 7.79
C HIS A 36 -4.68 -7.09 8.68
N LYS A 37 -5.87 -7.67 8.89
CA LYS A 37 -6.03 -8.92 9.65
C LYS A 37 -5.34 -10.12 8.98
N MET A 38 -5.31 -10.14 7.65
CA MET A 38 -4.59 -11.17 6.90
C MET A 38 -3.09 -11.11 7.22
N TRP A 39 -2.49 -9.89 7.22
CA TRP A 39 -1.08 -9.72 7.58
C TRP A 39 -0.82 -10.12 9.04
N GLU A 40 -1.65 -9.72 9.99
CA GLU A 40 -1.53 -10.17 11.39
C GLU A 40 -1.50 -11.70 11.50
N ARG A 41 -2.43 -12.37 10.82
CA ARG A 41 -2.50 -13.84 10.83
C ARG A 41 -1.30 -14.48 10.16
N THR A 42 -0.82 -13.89 9.06
CA THR A 42 0.36 -14.37 8.34
C THR A 42 1.61 -14.28 9.20
N PHE A 43 1.85 -13.14 9.85
CA PHE A 43 2.99 -12.96 10.75
C PHE A 43 2.96 -13.90 11.96
N ARG A 44 1.79 -14.12 12.55
CA ARG A 44 1.62 -15.09 13.66
C ARG A 44 1.86 -16.52 13.19
N ARG A 45 1.36 -16.91 12.02
CA ARG A 45 1.58 -18.24 11.42
C ARG A 45 3.05 -18.47 11.10
N ALA A 46 3.74 -17.46 10.63
CA ALA A 46 5.19 -17.47 10.40
C ALA A 46 6.01 -17.47 11.70
N LYS A 47 5.35 -17.39 12.88
CA LYS A 47 5.97 -17.34 14.22
C LYS A 47 7.01 -16.24 14.34
N LEU A 48 6.69 -15.05 13.81
CA LEU A 48 7.58 -13.89 13.91
C LEU A 48 7.50 -13.27 15.31
N PRO A 49 8.62 -12.79 15.87
CA PRO A 49 8.67 -12.07 17.16
C PRO A 49 8.13 -10.64 17.00
N LEU A 50 6.80 -10.50 16.82
CA LEU A 50 6.16 -9.22 16.55
C LEU A 50 6.31 -8.25 17.71
N ALA A 51 6.58 -7.00 17.39
CA ALA A 51 6.47 -5.88 18.33
C ALA A 51 5.02 -5.41 18.43
N TYR A 52 4.59 -5.06 19.66
CA TYR A 52 3.23 -4.64 19.97
C TYR A 52 3.21 -3.16 20.42
N SER A 53 2.06 -2.52 20.23
CA SER A 53 1.78 -1.20 20.79
C SER A 53 1.74 -1.26 22.31
N GLN A 54 1.98 -0.11 22.96
CA GLN A 54 1.77 0.05 24.39
C GLN A 54 0.28 0.28 24.70
N GLY A 55 -0.17 -0.12 25.90
CA GLY A 55 -1.54 0.13 26.36
C GLY A 55 -2.28 -1.13 26.79
N PHE A 56 -3.55 -0.96 27.15
CA PHE A 56 -4.39 -2.05 27.71
C PHE A 56 -4.77 -3.13 26.68
N HIS A 57 -4.75 -2.81 25.39
CA HIS A 57 -5.04 -3.74 24.30
C HIS A 57 -3.91 -3.70 23.27
N PRO A 58 -2.76 -4.33 23.56
CA PRO A 58 -1.62 -4.34 22.66
C PRO A 58 -1.99 -4.92 21.28
N GLN A 59 -1.68 -4.16 20.22
CA GLN A 59 -1.86 -4.61 18.84
C GLN A 59 -0.50 -4.76 18.16
N PRO A 60 -0.34 -5.74 17.26
CA PRO A 60 0.88 -5.84 16.45
C PRO A 60 1.14 -4.51 15.73
N LYS A 61 2.38 -4.04 15.76
CA LYS A 61 2.77 -2.83 15.02
C LYS A 61 2.87 -3.14 13.54
N ILE A 62 1.81 -2.76 12.80
CA ILE A 62 1.69 -2.93 11.35
C ILE A 62 1.20 -1.60 10.78
N GLN A 63 1.81 -1.15 9.67
CA GLN A 63 1.43 0.06 8.95
C GLN A 63 1.21 -0.30 7.47
N GLN A 64 0.09 0.08 6.90
CA GLN A 64 -0.19 -0.02 5.47
C GLN A 64 -0.04 1.37 4.82
N ALA A 65 0.42 1.43 3.57
CA ALA A 65 0.66 2.69 2.88
C ALA A 65 -0.64 3.44 2.61
N SER A 66 -1.48 2.92 1.74
CA SER A 66 -2.77 3.48 1.38
C SER A 66 -3.82 2.39 1.34
N PRO A 67 -5.08 2.67 1.71
CA PRO A 67 -6.13 1.69 1.61
C PRO A 67 -6.49 1.44 0.13
N LEU A 68 -6.32 0.21 -0.34
CA LEU A 68 -6.77 -0.21 -1.65
C LEU A 68 -8.29 -0.44 -1.61
N PRO A 69 -9.09 0.16 -2.52
CA PRO A 69 -10.53 -0.06 -2.56
C PRO A 69 -10.90 -1.53 -2.79
N LEU A 70 -12.10 -1.92 -2.32
CA LEU A 70 -12.67 -3.23 -2.58
C LEU A 70 -12.83 -3.46 -4.10
N GLY A 71 -12.49 -4.63 -4.57
CA GLY A 71 -12.58 -4.99 -6.00
C GLY A 71 -11.33 -4.63 -6.82
N PHE A 72 -10.37 -3.91 -6.24
CA PHE A 72 -9.13 -3.55 -6.91
C PHE A 72 -8.07 -4.63 -6.75
N LEU A 73 -7.27 -4.82 -7.78
CA LEU A 73 -6.02 -5.58 -7.79
C LEU A 73 -4.85 -4.61 -7.65
N SER A 74 -3.69 -5.11 -7.26
CA SER A 74 -2.49 -4.28 -7.20
C SER A 74 -1.25 -5.14 -7.39
N ASP A 75 -0.31 -4.62 -8.18
CA ASP A 75 1.02 -5.20 -8.36
C ASP A 75 2.02 -4.68 -7.32
N TYR A 76 1.66 -3.59 -6.61
CA TYR A 76 2.59 -2.88 -5.74
C TYR A 76 1.91 -2.26 -4.52
N GLU A 77 1.65 -3.08 -3.52
CA GLU A 77 1.21 -2.63 -2.20
C GLU A 77 2.38 -2.63 -1.22
N ILE A 78 2.29 -1.81 -0.18
CA ILE A 78 3.35 -1.68 0.81
C ILE A 78 2.77 -1.87 2.20
N VAL A 79 3.44 -2.70 3.00
CA VAL A 79 3.17 -2.87 4.43
C VAL A 79 4.47 -2.87 5.23
N ASP A 80 4.51 -2.08 6.30
CA ASP A 80 5.59 -2.12 7.29
C ASP A 80 5.13 -2.87 8.52
N PHE A 81 6.03 -3.66 9.10
CA PHE A 81 5.82 -4.36 10.36
C PHE A 81 7.07 -4.30 11.24
N PHE A 82 6.87 -4.51 12.52
CA PHE A 82 7.93 -4.33 13.51
C PHE A 82 8.15 -5.61 14.30
N LEU A 83 9.42 -5.97 14.47
CA LEU A 83 9.86 -7.12 15.24
C LEU A 83 10.63 -6.69 16.48
N GLU A 84 10.58 -7.50 17.55
CA GLU A 84 11.39 -7.31 18.77
C GLU A 84 12.83 -7.84 18.62
N GLN A 85 13.10 -8.60 17.57
CA GLN A 85 14.42 -9.18 17.28
C GLN A 85 14.76 -8.94 15.81
N ASP A 86 16.04 -8.72 15.55
CA ASP A 86 16.55 -8.67 14.19
C ASP A 86 16.45 -10.06 13.53
N MET A 87 16.10 -10.07 12.25
CA MET A 87 15.98 -11.30 11.47
C MET A 87 16.68 -11.17 10.13
N ASP A 88 17.40 -12.20 9.77
CA ASP A 88 17.95 -12.35 8.43
C ASP A 88 16.85 -12.34 7.36
N LEU A 89 17.05 -11.54 6.30
CA LEU A 89 16.04 -11.30 5.27
C LEU A 89 15.67 -12.59 4.50
N LEU A 90 16.62 -13.51 4.29
CA LEU A 90 16.35 -14.77 3.60
C LEU A 90 15.44 -15.67 4.45
N SER A 91 15.76 -15.81 5.73
CA SER A 91 14.94 -16.56 6.69
C SER A 91 13.54 -15.95 6.82
N LEU A 92 13.46 -14.61 6.90
CA LEU A 92 12.20 -13.88 6.99
C LEU A 92 11.34 -14.10 5.74
N THR A 93 11.94 -13.96 4.55
CA THR A 93 11.26 -14.19 3.27
C THR A 93 10.72 -15.60 3.18
N THR A 94 11.53 -16.60 3.53
CA THR A 94 11.13 -18.01 3.49
C THR A 94 9.94 -18.28 4.42
N LYS A 95 10.00 -17.82 5.67
CA LYS A 95 8.92 -17.99 6.65
C LYS A 95 7.62 -17.33 6.19
N LEU A 96 7.71 -16.13 5.65
CA LEU A 96 6.55 -15.37 5.19
C LEU A 96 5.93 -16.01 3.95
N THR A 97 6.73 -16.34 2.94
CA THR A 97 6.24 -16.97 1.70
C THR A 97 5.48 -18.28 1.99
N ASN A 98 5.98 -19.09 2.90
CA ASN A 98 5.32 -20.34 3.32
C ASN A 98 4.04 -20.11 4.14
N SER A 99 3.81 -18.90 4.60
CA SER A 99 2.67 -18.52 5.44
C SER A 99 1.63 -17.66 4.74
N LEU A 100 1.87 -17.27 3.47
CA LEU A 100 0.94 -16.43 2.72
C LEU A 100 -0.34 -17.17 2.33
N PRO A 101 -1.49 -16.48 2.30
CA PRO A 101 -2.68 -17.01 1.66
C PRO A 101 -2.55 -16.92 0.13
N SER A 102 -3.38 -17.70 -0.58
CA SER A 102 -3.56 -17.53 -2.02
C SER A 102 -4.01 -16.12 -2.37
N GLY A 103 -3.49 -15.55 -3.45
CA GLY A 103 -3.83 -14.21 -3.92
C GLY A 103 -2.96 -13.08 -3.34
N ILE A 104 -1.97 -13.39 -2.51
CA ILE A 104 -0.91 -12.46 -2.08
C ILE A 104 0.44 -13.03 -2.49
N SER A 105 1.28 -12.18 -3.07
CA SER A 105 2.65 -12.53 -3.43
C SER A 105 3.61 -11.45 -2.95
N ILE A 106 4.70 -11.85 -2.29
CA ILE A 106 5.75 -10.91 -1.86
C ILE A 106 6.69 -10.64 -3.03
N ASN A 107 6.87 -9.37 -3.38
CA ASN A 107 7.80 -8.93 -4.40
C ASN A 107 9.19 -8.69 -3.81
N SER A 108 9.26 -8.04 -2.65
CA SER A 108 10.52 -7.79 -1.92
C SER A 108 10.28 -7.57 -0.43
N ILE A 109 11.33 -7.80 0.36
CA ILE A 109 11.38 -7.43 1.78
C ILE A 109 12.68 -6.66 2.01
N THR A 110 12.59 -5.54 2.72
CA THR A 110 13.73 -4.71 3.08
C THR A 110 13.65 -4.30 4.54
N GLN A 111 14.80 -4.14 5.20
CA GLN A 111 14.87 -3.53 6.52
C GLN A 111 14.87 -2.00 6.37
N ILE A 112 14.07 -1.31 7.19
CA ILE A 112 13.86 0.13 7.13
C ILE A 112 14.39 0.75 8.43
N ASN A 113 15.01 1.92 8.32
CA ASN A 113 15.46 2.65 9.49
C ASN A 113 14.23 3.05 10.34
N LEU A 114 14.34 2.89 11.66
CA LEU A 114 13.25 3.26 12.59
C LEU A 114 12.95 4.77 12.59
N SER A 115 13.91 5.60 12.20
CA SER A 115 13.74 7.05 12.07
C SER A 115 12.93 7.47 10.84
N GLU A 116 12.70 6.57 9.90
CA GLU A 116 11.84 6.83 8.75
C GLU A 116 10.42 7.22 9.19
N PRO A 117 9.79 8.21 8.55
CA PRO A 117 8.42 8.60 8.84
C PRO A 117 7.45 7.42 8.79
N ALA A 118 6.26 7.59 9.35
CA ALA A 118 5.20 6.58 9.24
C ALA A 118 4.87 6.32 7.77
N LEU A 119 4.65 5.04 7.42
CA LEU A 119 4.45 4.64 6.02
C LEU A 119 3.31 5.42 5.34
N GLN A 120 2.22 5.69 6.06
CA GLN A 120 1.05 6.42 5.54
C GLN A 120 1.39 7.85 5.09
N THR A 121 2.44 8.45 5.65
CA THR A 121 2.88 9.81 5.30
C THR A 121 3.86 9.84 4.13
N GLN A 122 4.36 8.68 3.71
CA GLN A 122 5.34 8.57 2.62
C GLN A 122 4.66 8.39 1.23
N THR A 123 3.38 8.00 1.20
CA THR A 123 2.64 7.80 -0.06
C THR A 123 2.13 9.13 -0.58
N ILE A 124 2.68 9.60 -1.69
CA ILE A 124 2.33 10.89 -2.31
C ILE A 124 1.37 10.75 -3.47
N ALA A 125 1.39 9.63 -4.18
CA ALA A 125 0.52 9.36 -5.31
C ALA A 125 0.34 7.84 -5.52
N SER A 126 -0.70 7.48 -6.26
CA SER A 126 -0.96 6.11 -6.70
C SER A 126 -1.20 6.09 -8.19
N GLU A 127 -0.64 5.09 -8.86
CA GLU A 127 -0.84 4.83 -10.28
C GLU A 127 -1.92 3.75 -10.45
N TYR A 128 -2.84 3.98 -11.38
CA TYR A 128 -3.96 3.08 -11.68
C TYR A 128 -3.99 2.73 -13.16
N TYR A 129 -4.29 1.48 -13.46
CA TYR A 129 -4.59 0.99 -14.79
C TYR A 129 -6.05 0.57 -14.84
N VAL A 130 -6.84 1.18 -15.72
CA VAL A 130 -8.28 0.92 -15.86
C VAL A 130 -8.53 0.24 -17.19
N PHE A 131 -8.84 -1.04 -17.13
CA PHE A 131 -9.19 -1.85 -18.29
C PHE A 131 -10.70 -1.86 -18.49
N PHE A 132 -11.12 -1.81 -19.75
CA PHE A 132 -12.53 -1.88 -20.12
C PHE A 132 -12.96 -3.34 -20.23
N LEU A 133 -14.12 -3.66 -19.68
CA LEU A 133 -14.70 -5.01 -19.75
C LEU A 133 -15.54 -5.22 -21.00
N GLU A 134 -15.97 -4.15 -21.66
CA GLU A 134 -16.82 -4.14 -22.84
C GLU A 134 -16.16 -3.32 -23.95
N GLU A 135 -16.64 -3.50 -25.18
CA GLU A 135 -16.23 -2.67 -26.33
C GLU A 135 -16.56 -1.20 -26.07
N PHE A 136 -15.64 -0.32 -26.41
CA PHE A 136 -15.79 1.11 -26.24
C PHE A 136 -15.20 1.89 -27.41
N ASP A 137 -15.65 3.13 -27.58
CA ASP A 137 -15.14 4.05 -28.58
C ASP A 137 -13.91 4.81 -28.01
N SER A 138 -12.74 4.40 -28.42
CA SER A 138 -11.47 5.01 -27.95
C SER A 138 -11.38 6.50 -28.29
N ASN A 139 -11.95 6.95 -29.41
CA ASN A 139 -11.93 8.37 -29.79
C ASN A 139 -12.74 9.22 -28.80
N LYS A 140 -13.92 8.76 -28.38
CA LYS A 140 -14.70 9.45 -27.35
C LYS A 140 -13.98 9.54 -26.01
N ILE A 141 -13.22 8.51 -25.65
CA ILE A 141 -12.43 8.54 -24.42
C ILE A 141 -11.28 9.53 -24.54
N ILE A 142 -10.58 9.55 -25.69
CA ILE A 142 -9.51 10.53 -25.95
C ILE A 142 -10.04 11.95 -25.83
N GLU A 143 -11.17 12.25 -26.48
CA GLU A 143 -11.83 13.56 -26.40
C GLU A 143 -12.21 13.92 -24.96
N SER A 144 -12.77 12.98 -24.21
CA SER A 144 -13.16 13.19 -22.80
C SER A 144 -11.95 13.45 -21.91
N ILE A 145 -10.85 12.74 -22.12
CA ILE A 145 -9.59 12.95 -21.38
C ILE A 145 -9.02 14.33 -21.71
N HIS A 146 -9.03 14.72 -22.99
CA HIS A 146 -8.56 16.04 -23.42
C HIS A 146 -9.41 17.15 -22.81
N ASP A 147 -10.73 17.03 -22.84
CA ASP A 147 -11.67 17.98 -22.21
C ASP A 147 -11.41 18.07 -20.69
N LEU A 148 -11.23 16.95 -20.01
CA LEU A 148 -10.92 16.92 -18.58
C LEU A 148 -9.59 17.60 -18.26
N LYS A 149 -8.54 17.34 -19.05
CA LYS A 149 -7.21 17.93 -18.86
C LYS A 149 -7.19 19.43 -19.14
N SER A 150 -8.05 19.94 -20.03
CA SER A 150 -8.16 21.38 -20.35
C SER A 150 -8.87 22.20 -19.28
N LYS A 151 -9.62 21.57 -18.38
CA LYS A 151 -10.34 22.27 -17.31
C LYS A 151 -9.40 22.66 -16.18
N GLU A 152 -9.53 23.89 -15.69
CA GLU A 152 -8.81 24.37 -14.51
C GLU A 152 -9.38 23.76 -13.21
N THR A 153 -10.70 23.54 -13.18
CA THR A 153 -11.42 22.99 -12.03
C THR A 153 -12.42 21.92 -12.45
N VAL A 154 -12.57 20.90 -11.62
CA VAL A 154 -13.56 19.83 -11.79
C VAL A 154 -14.25 19.57 -10.46
N ILE A 155 -15.32 20.30 -10.23
CA ILE A 155 -16.05 20.22 -8.95
C ILE A 155 -16.84 18.91 -8.87
N ARG A 156 -16.70 18.21 -7.75
CA ARG A 156 -17.44 17.01 -7.38
C ARG A 156 -18.03 17.15 -5.98
N VAL A 157 -19.11 16.43 -5.74
CA VAL A 157 -19.75 16.39 -4.41
C VAL A 157 -19.68 14.95 -3.89
N ARG A 158 -19.17 14.80 -2.68
CA ARG A 158 -19.13 13.50 -1.97
C ARG A 158 -19.61 13.69 -0.54
N ARG A 159 -20.64 12.93 -0.14
CA ARG A 159 -21.22 13.00 1.21
C ARG A 159 -21.61 14.44 1.60
N GLY A 160 -22.19 15.20 0.66
CA GLY A 160 -22.61 16.58 0.87
C GLY A 160 -21.49 17.62 0.90
N LYS A 161 -20.22 17.22 0.72
CA LYS A 161 -19.08 18.14 0.64
C LYS A 161 -18.61 18.28 -0.80
N SER A 162 -18.48 19.54 -1.23
CA SER A 162 -17.90 19.88 -2.53
C SER A 162 -16.38 19.86 -2.46
N TYR A 163 -15.72 19.36 -3.50
CA TYR A 163 -14.26 19.38 -3.65
C TYR A 163 -13.87 19.49 -5.13
N ASP A 164 -12.68 20.00 -5.39
CA ASP A 164 -12.13 20.03 -6.74
C ASP A 164 -11.31 18.77 -6.99
N LEU A 165 -11.70 18.00 -8.01
CA LEU A 165 -11.01 16.79 -8.42
C LEU A 165 -9.76 17.09 -9.26
N ARG A 166 -9.72 18.23 -9.98
CA ARG A 166 -8.67 18.53 -10.96
C ARG A 166 -7.26 18.50 -10.38
N PRO A 167 -6.95 19.13 -9.24
CA PRO A 167 -5.62 19.11 -8.64
C PRO A 167 -5.21 17.74 -8.09
N LEU A 168 -6.14 16.79 -7.97
CA LEU A 168 -5.84 15.42 -7.53
C LEU A 168 -5.42 14.51 -8.70
N ILE A 169 -5.64 14.93 -9.95
CA ILE A 169 -5.23 14.20 -11.15
C ILE A 169 -3.85 14.73 -11.57
N LEU A 170 -2.80 13.97 -11.28
CA LEU A 170 -1.43 14.34 -11.64
C LEU A 170 -1.15 13.99 -13.10
N ASP A 171 -1.62 12.83 -13.55
CA ASP A 171 -1.57 12.42 -14.93
C ASP A 171 -2.77 11.54 -15.31
N LEU A 172 -3.14 11.57 -16.59
CA LEU A 172 -4.25 10.80 -17.15
C LEU A 172 -4.03 10.64 -18.65
N GLU A 173 -3.90 9.42 -19.11
CA GLU A 173 -3.70 9.11 -20.54
C GLU A 173 -4.40 7.80 -20.93
N ILE A 174 -4.76 7.67 -22.19
CA ILE A 174 -5.21 6.42 -22.77
C ILE A 174 -4.03 5.76 -23.48
N ILE A 175 -3.79 4.49 -23.19
CA ILE A 175 -2.78 3.67 -23.85
C ILE A 175 -3.51 2.76 -24.84
N ILE A 176 -3.25 3.00 -26.13
CA ILE A 176 -3.88 2.24 -27.23
C ILE A 176 -2.97 1.04 -27.56
N GLU A 177 -3.09 0.01 -26.75
CA GLU A 177 -2.43 -1.28 -26.89
C GLU A 177 -3.50 -2.38 -26.85
N ASP A 178 -3.13 -3.62 -26.94
CA ASP A 178 -4.05 -4.73 -26.75
C ASP A 178 -3.69 -5.48 -25.44
N PRO A 179 -4.51 -5.36 -24.39
CA PRO A 179 -5.76 -4.56 -24.28
C PRO A 179 -5.51 -3.06 -24.09
N CYS A 180 -6.42 -2.24 -24.62
CA CYS A 180 -6.42 -0.79 -24.37
C CYS A 180 -6.82 -0.48 -22.93
N TYR A 181 -6.17 0.51 -22.31
CA TYR A 181 -6.43 0.91 -20.92
C TYR A 181 -6.20 2.41 -20.69
N ILE A 182 -6.77 2.92 -19.61
CA ILE A 182 -6.45 4.26 -19.10
C ILE A 182 -5.40 4.13 -17.98
N LYS A 183 -4.33 4.88 -18.08
CA LYS A 183 -3.36 5.09 -17.02
C LYS A 183 -3.67 6.39 -16.29
N MET A 184 -3.75 6.33 -14.97
CA MET A 184 -4.00 7.48 -14.11
C MET A 184 -2.98 7.55 -13.00
N ILE A 185 -2.45 8.74 -12.74
CA ILE A 185 -1.68 9.03 -11.52
C ILE A 185 -2.49 10.00 -10.70
N LEU A 186 -2.92 9.55 -9.53
CA LEU A 186 -3.74 10.34 -8.62
C LEU A 186 -2.95 10.68 -7.36
N LYS A 187 -3.04 11.94 -6.93
CA LYS A 187 -2.43 12.39 -5.68
C LYS A 187 -3.08 11.67 -4.50
N SER A 188 -2.26 11.12 -3.61
CA SER A 188 -2.73 10.61 -2.32
C SER A 188 -3.15 11.81 -1.46
N LYS A 189 -4.21 11.67 -0.66
CA LYS A 189 -4.56 12.71 0.29
C LYS A 189 -3.42 12.90 1.28
N ASP A 190 -3.01 14.14 1.47
CA ASP A 190 -2.12 14.52 2.55
C ASP A 190 -2.80 14.13 3.87
N GLY A 191 -2.23 13.13 4.55
CA GLY A 191 -2.58 12.67 5.90
C GLY A 191 -4.06 12.81 6.30
N ALA A 192 -4.88 11.81 5.95
CA ALA A 192 -6.22 11.68 6.53
C ALA A 192 -6.20 10.58 7.59
#